data_bafff0db83fd298764ce8e38374d49ba
#
_entry.id   bafff0db83fd298764ce8e38374d49ba
#
_cell.length_a   1.000
_cell.length_b   1.000
_cell.length_c   1.000
_cell.angle_alpha   90.00
_cell.angle_beta   90.00
_cell.angle_gamma   90.00
#
_symmetry.space_group_name_H-M   'P 1'
#
loop_
_entity.id
_entity.type
_entity.pdbx_description
1 polymer ?
#
loop_
_entity_poly.entity_id
_entity_poly.type
_entity_poly.pdbx_seq_one_letter_code
_entity_poly.pdbx_strand_id
1 'polypeptide(L)'
;ELNAKASFGTSLPYELFEFAKNTGNKSYDIGDIYAGAQSYAELAFGHSRQLNKNLRIGAKVKFLFGIARADFQFEDVKADLSSDDKWTLSGRAKAEMSMKGFTYLSEEKEYKEEGRGTYQRVNDIDVNGSGIGGFGMALDLGAIYKINDYWTISAALMDLGFISWSNTMTAVNRGESFEFSGFHDINVKEERGETIKGESHKYVDQLTDFVNLQDEGDKGSRTTGIGATMNFG
;
A
#
# COMPACT_ATOMS: atom_id res chain seq x y z
N GLU A 1 1.14 4.90 -30.22
CA GLU A 1 0.01 4.82 -29.32
C GLU A 1 0.37 5.52 -28.02
N LEU A 2 -0.50 6.37 -27.52
CA LEU A 2 -0.33 7.06 -26.25
C LEU A 2 -1.52 6.70 -25.35
N ASN A 3 -1.25 6.19 -24.16
CA ASN A 3 -2.27 5.77 -23.20
C ASN A 3 -1.93 6.30 -21.81
N ALA A 4 -2.94 6.41 -20.95
CA ALA A 4 -2.79 6.60 -19.53
C ALA A 4 -3.38 5.38 -18.81
N LYS A 5 -2.67 4.88 -17.82
CA LYS A 5 -3.07 3.71 -17.03
C LYS A 5 -3.04 4.03 -15.54
N ALA A 6 -4.00 3.45 -14.82
CA ALA A 6 -4.00 3.41 -13.38
C ALA A 6 -4.29 1.98 -12.93
N SER A 7 -3.62 1.53 -11.90
CA SER A 7 -3.84 0.23 -11.28
C SER A 7 -3.96 0.39 -9.78
N PHE A 8 -4.77 -0.47 -9.20
CA PHE A 8 -4.96 -0.61 -7.76
C PHE A 8 -4.87 -2.09 -7.39
N GLY A 9 -4.23 -2.39 -6.29
CA GLY A 9 -4.13 -3.73 -5.75
C GLY A 9 -4.26 -3.74 -4.24
N THR A 10 -4.85 -4.78 -3.71
CA THR A 10 -4.93 -5.02 -2.27
C THR A 10 -4.67 -6.49 -1.98
N SER A 11 -4.03 -6.77 -0.85
CA SER A 11 -3.89 -8.11 -0.27
C SER A 11 -4.39 -8.07 1.16
N LEU A 12 -5.43 -8.86 1.42
CA LEU A 12 -6.03 -9.00 2.73
C LEU A 12 -5.89 -10.46 3.17
N PRO A 13 -5.27 -10.74 4.32
CA PRO A 13 -5.14 -12.10 4.83
C PRO A 13 -6.50 -12.68 5.23
N TYR A 14 -6.65 -13.99 5.10
CA TYR A 14 -7.89 -14.68 5.49
C TYR A 14 -8.22 -14.50 6.97
N GLU A 15 -7.21 -14.45 7.81
CA GLU A 15 -7.27 -14.29 9.26
C GLU A 15 -7.97 -12.98 9.67
N LEU A 16 -7.87 -11.94 8.86
CA LEU A 16 -8.62 -10.69 9.05
C LEU A 16 -10.15 -10.92 8.99
N PHE A 17 -10.59 -11.75 8.05
CA PHE A 17 -12.02 -12.08 7.90
C PHE A 17 -12.49 -13.03 9.03
N GLU A 18 -11.63 -13.94 9.45
CA GLU A 18 -11.91 -14.81 10.60
C GLU A 18 -12.05 -13.96 11.88
N PHE A 19 -11.11 -13.04 12.11
CA PHE A 19 -11.18 -12.08 13.22
C PHE A 19 -12.47 -11.25 13.19
N ALA A 20 -12.83 -10.69 12.05
CA ALA A 20 -14.03 -9.86 11.90
C ALA A 20 -15.34 -10.66 12.11
N LYS A 21 -15.34 -11.95 11.76
CA LYS A 21 -16.52 -12.80 11.86
C LYS A 21 -16.71 -13.44 13.24
N ASN A 22 -15.63 -13.77 13.92
CA ASN A 22 -15.68 -14.59 15.14
C ASN A 22 -14.62 -14.13 16.15
N THR A 23 -14.82 -12.95 16.71
CA THR A 23 -14.03 -12.42 17.80
C THR A 23 -14.30 -13.19 19.08
N GLY A 24 -13.34 -14.01 19.52
CA GLY A 24 -13.40 -14.77 20.79
C GLY A 24 -12.20 -14.47 21.67
N ASN A 25 -12.19 -15.01 22.89
CA ASN A 25 -11.09 -14.87 23.85
C ASN A 25 -9.87 -15.68 23.40
N LYS A 26 -9.17 -15.22 22.35
CA LYS A 26 -7.96 -15.83 21.81
C LYS A 26 -7.08 -14.79 21.15
N SER A 27 -5.83 -15.15 20.89
CA SER A 27 -4.92 -14.37 20.07
C SER A 27 -5.14 -14.68 18.59
N TYR A 28 -5.07 -13.62 17.76
CA TYR A 28 -5.14 -13.69 16.31
C TYR A 28 -3.84 -13.14 15.71
N ASP A 29 -3.19 -13.92 14.88
CA ASP A 29 -2.11 -13.48 14.01
C ASP A 29 -2.73 -13.17 12.64
N ILE A 30 -3.06 -11.90 12.43
CA ILE A 30 -3.77 -11.46 11.22
C ILE A 30 -2.82 -11.41 10.03
N GLY A 31 -1.51 -11.16 10.28
CA GLY A 31 -0.50 -11.08 9.24
C GLY A 31 -0.46 -9.71 8.55
N ASP A 32 -0.10 -9.72 7.26
CA ASP A 32 0.19 -8.49 6.53
C ASP A 32 -1.01 -8.03 5.69
N ILE A 33 -1.33 -6.75 5.81
CA ILE A 33 -2.34 -6.07 4.98
C ILE A 33 -1.60 -5.14 4.02
N TYR A 34 -1.96 -5.18 2.74
CA TYR A 34 -1.39 -4.33 1.72
C TYR A 34 -2.48 -3.65 0.88
N ALA A 35 -2.26 -2.38 0.56
CA ALA A 35 -3.00 -1.65 -0.44
C ALA A 35 -2.04 -0.76 -1.24
N GLY A 36 -2.12 -0.81 -2.56
CA GLY A 36 -1.25 -0.03 -3.42
C GLY A 36 -1.97 0.48 -4.65
N ALA A 37 -1.55 1.64 -5.13
CA ALA A 37 -2.05 2.25 -6.34
C ALA A 37 -0.89 2.88 -7.11
N GLN A 38 -0.94 2.83 -8.44
CA GLN A 38 0.00 3.54 -9.29
C GLN A 38 -0.68 4.03 -10.56
N SER A 39 -0.18 5.15 -11.08
CA SER A 39 -0.63 5.74 -12.34
C SER A 39 0.56 6.16 -13.18
N TYR A 40 0.45 5.94 -14.50
CA TYR A 40 1.50 6.27 -15.46
C TYR A 40 0.92 6.52 -16.86
N ALA A 41 1.64 7.29 -17.65
CA ALA A 41 1.41 7.39 -19.10
C ALA A 41 2.36 6.43 -19.83
N GLU A 42 1.92 5.89 -20.95
CA GLU A 42 2.74 5.02 -21.81
C GLU A 42 2.79 5.54 -23.24
N LEU A 43 3.97 5.53 -23.83
CA LEU A 43 4.20 5.74 -25.26
C LEU A 43 4.67 4.43 -25.86
N ALA A 44 3.86 3.85 -26.74
CA ALA A 44 4.07 2.50 -27.26
C ALA A 44 4.35 2.49 -28.77
N PHE A 45 5.38 1.72 -29.16
CA PHE A 45 5.77 1.44 -30.54
C PHE A 45 5.71 -0.05 -30.76
N GLY A 46 4.88 -0.48 -31.70
CA GLY A 46 4.69 -1.89 -32.01
C GLY A 46 4.86 -2.21 -33.47
N HIS A 47 5.33 -3.40 -33.73
CA HIS A 47 5.43 -3.98 -35.07
C HIS A 47 4.93 -5.43 -35.05
N SER A 48 4.18 -5.81 -36.09
CA SER A 48 3.80 -7.21 -36.31
C SER A 48 4.11 -7.63 -37.72
N ARG A 49 4.57 -8.86 -37.87
CA ARG A 49 4.92 -9.44 -39.17
C ARG A 49 4.39 -10.84 -39.33
N GLN A 50 3.87 -11.14 -40.50
CA GLN A 50 3.55 -12.48 -40.91
C GLN A 50 4.82 -13.15 -41.39
N LEU A 51 5.28 -14.20 -40.69
CA LEU A 51 6.49 -14.94 -41.01
C LEU A 51 6.26 -15.95 -42.15
N ASN A 52 5.08 -16.58 -42.11
CA ASN A 52 4.65 -17.50 -43.17
C ASN A 52 3.11 -17.52 -43.24
N LYS A 53 2.52 -18.36 -44.07
CA LYS A 53 1.06 -18.44 -44.28
C LYS A 53 0.28 -18.73 -42.99
N ASN A 54 0.95 -19.34 -42.00
CA ASN A 54 0.31 -19.83 -40.80
C ASN A 54 0.71 -19.06 -39.54
N LEU A 55 1.86 -18.37 -39.52
CA LEU A 55 2.43 -17.74 -38.32
C LEU A 55 2.56 -16.24 -38.50
N ARG A 56 1.95 -15.49 -37.56
CA ARG A 56 2.17 -14.06 -37.33
C ARG A 56 2.74 -13.85 -35.94
N ILE A 57 3.76 -13.02 -35.84
CA ILE A 57 4.33 -12.58 -34.56
C ILE A 57 4.26 -11.05 -34.46
N GLY A 58 4.23 -10.56 -33.24
CA GLY A 58 4.25 -9.12 -32.95
C GLY A 58 5.01 -8.84 -31.66
N ALA A 59 5.60 -7.65 -31.63
CA ALA A 59 6.22 -7.11 -30.43
C ALA A 59 5.89 -5.62 -30.30
N LYS A 60 5.76 -5.13 -29.08
CA LYS A 60 5.54 -3.73 -28.77
C LYS A 60 6.45 -3.31 -27.62
N VAL A 61 7.22 -2.26 -27.81
CA VAL A 61 8.03 -1.63 -26.75
C VAL A 61 7.27 -0.43 -26.23
N LYS A 62 7.24 -0.27 -24.93
CA LYS A 62 6.55 0.80 -24.22
C LYS A 62 7.55 1.60 -23.39
N PHE A 63 7.49 2.92 -23.49
CA PHE A 63 8.15 3.84 -22.58
C PHE A 63 7.12 4.32 -21.57
N LEU A 64 7.43 4.21 -20.30
CA LEU A 64 6.51 4.47 -19.19
C LEU A 64 6.95 5.72 -18.45
N PHE A 65 5.99 6.60 -18.19
CA PHE A 65 6.19 7.86 -17.48
C PHE A 65 5.32 7.82 -16.21
N GLY A 66 5.94 7.48 -15.09
CA GLY A 66 5.26 7.38 -13.79
C GLY A 66 4.75 8.75 -13.34
N ILE A 67 3.47 8.82 -12.99
CA ILE A 67 2.83 10.05 -12.50
C ILE A 67 2.80 10.02 -10.97
N ALA A 68 2.17 9.01 -10.39
CA ALA A 68 2.08 8.83 -8.95
C ALA A 68 2.03 7.35 -8.58
N ARG A 69 2.60 7.03 -7.42
CA ARG A 69 2.50 5.73 -6.76
C ARG A 69 2.27 5.95 -5.28
N ALA A 70 1.37 5.19 -4.69
CA ALA A 70 1.12 5.14 -3.27
C ALA A 70 1.02 3.68 -2.83
N ASP A 71 1.71 3.32 -1.74
CA ASP A 71 1.60 2.01 -1.10
C ASP A 71 1.40 2.20 0.40
N PHE A 72 0.49 1.42 0.93
CA PHE A 72 0.26 1.28 2.35
C PHE A 72 0.42 -0.19 2.74
N GLN A 73 1.22 -0.44 3.75
CA GLN A 73 1.47 -1.76 4.32
C GLN A 73 1.21 -1.71 5.81
N PHE A 74 0.54 -2.72 6.33
CA PHE A 74 0.40 -2.93 7.75
C PHE A 74 0.86 -4.35 8.04
N GLU A 75 2.08 -4.46 8.58
CA GLU A 75 2.83 -5.69 8.74
C GLU A 75 2.70 -6.24 10.16
N ASP A 76 2.78 -7.57 10.29
CA ASP A 76 2.76 -8.28 11.58
C ASP A 76 1.56 -7.89 12.46
N VAL A 77 0.37 -7.73 11.86
CA VAL A 77 -0.84 -7.34 12.59
C VAL A 77 -1.29 -8.46 13.50
N LYS A 78 -1.36 -8.19 14.80
CA LYS A 78 -1.79 -9.13 15.82
C LYS A 78 -2.82 -8.51 16.73
N ALA A 79 -3.85 -9.29 17.07
CA ALA A 79 -4.85 -8.92 18.06
C ALA A 79 -4.88 -9.99 19.15
N ASP A 80 -4.48 -9.64 20.36
CA ASP A 80 -4.55 -10.53 21.51
C ASP A 80 -5.76 -10.16 22.39
N LEU A 81 -6.77 -11.02 22.37
CA LEU A 81 -8.01 -10.92 23.12
C LEU A 81 -8.14 -12.05 24.15
N SER A 82 -7.03 -12.77 24.41
CA SER A 82 -7.03 -13.96 25.27
C SER A 82 -7.17 -13.65 26.76
N SER A 83 -6.92 -12.40 27.17
CA SER A 83 -7.08 -11.94 28.54
C SER A 83 -8.43 -11.28 28.74
N ASP A 84 -9.11 -11.61 29.83
CA ASP A 84 -10.36 -10.95 30.23
C ASP A 84 -10.11 -9.50 30.71
N ASP A 85 -8.87 -9.19 31.12
CA ASP A 85 -8.52 -7.90 31.69
C ASP A 85 -7.94 -6.92 30.67
N LYS A 86 -7.41 -7.42 29.54
CA LYS A 86 -6.68 -6.57 28.59
C LYS A 86 -6.66 -7.16 27.19
N TRP A 87 -7.03 -6.32 26.24
CA TRP A 87 -6.89 -6.59 24.80
C TRP A 87 -5.73 -5.77 24.22
N THR A 88 -4.97 -6.38 23.35
CA THR A 88 -3.82 -5.72 22.71
C THR A 88 -3.92 -5.85 21.20
N LEU A 89 -3.76 -4.72 20.48
CA LEU A 89 -3.58 -4.68 19.04
C LEU A 89 -2.18 -4.16 18.73
N SER A 90 -1.44 -4.87 17.90
CA SER A 90 -0.08 -4.49 17.49
C SER A 90 0.11 -4.67 15.99
N GLY A 91 1.08 -3.95 15.43
CA GLY A 91 1.43 -4.01 14.01
C GLY A 91 2.31 -2.84 13.59
N ARG A 92 2.94 -2.95 12.42
CA ARG A 92 3.80 -1.91 11.84
C ARG A 92 3.17 -1.36 10.59
N ALA A 93 2.79 -0.09 10.62
CA ALA A 93 2.26 0.61 9.46
C ALA A 93 3.40 1.31 8.70
N LYS A 94 3.35 1.23 7.37
CA LYS A 94 4.26 1.91 6.46
C LYS A 94 3.46 2.50 5.30
N ALA A 95 3.67 3.79 5.04
CA ALA A 95 3.12 4.49 3.89
C ALA A 95 4.26 4.98 3.01
N GLU A 96 4.21 4.68 1.73
CA GLU A 96 5.16 5.16 0.72
C GLU A 96 4.42 5.90 -0.38
N MET A 97 4.97 7.06 -0.77
CA MET A 97 4.45 7.86 -1.86
C MET A 97 5.59 8.28 -2.79
N SER A 98 5.38 8.06 -4.08
CA SER A 98 6.29 8.51 -5.12
C SER A 98 5.50 9.35 -6.13
N MET A 99 5.65 10.65 -6.03
CA MET A 99 5.06 11.64 -6.96
C MET A 99 5.93 12.89 -6.95
N LYS A 100 6.06 13.55 -8.10
CA LYS A 100 6.83 14.80 -8.16
C LYS A 100 6.17 15.89 -7.32
N GLY A 101 6.96 16.52 -6.44
CA GLY A 101 6.52 17.61 -5.58
C GLY A 101 5.72 17.17 -4.36
N PHE A 102 5.60 15.87 -4.08
CA PHE A 102 4.97 15.35 -2.88
C PHE A 102 5.93 15.39 -1.70
N THR A 103 5.46 15.87 -0.55
CA THR A 103 6.15 15.80 0.75
C THR A 103 5.15 15.57 1.87
N TYR A 104 5.56 14.87 2.91
CA TYR A 104 4.85 14.89 4.18
C TYR A 104 5.12 16.20 4.89
N LEU A 105 4.08 16.80 5.46
CA LEU A 105 4.23 17.89 6.42
C LEU A 105 4.23 17.26 7.81
N SER A 106 5.28 17.53 8.56
CA SER A 106 5.50 16.94 9.88
C SER A 106 5.72 18.00 10.94
N GLU A 107 5.38 17.67 12.16
CA GLU A 107 5.65 18.47 13.35
C GLU A 107 6.51 17.67 14.32
N GLU A 108 7.40 18.37 15.02
CA GLU A 108 8.23 17.75 16.05
C GLU A 108 7.39 17.45 17.29
N LYS A 109 7.42 16.21 17.74
CA LYS A 109 6.76 15.72 18.96
C LYS A 109 7.77 15.03 19.86
N GLU A 110 7.61 15.17 21.16
CA GLU A 110 8.35 14.42 22.15
C GLU A 110 7.71 13.06 22.40
N TYR A 111 8.57 12.04 22.59
CA TYR A 111 8.07 10.76 23.05
C TYR A 111 7.53 10.86 24.47
N LYS A 112 6.43 10.14 24.77
CA LYS A 112 5.88 10.06 26.12
C LYS A 112 6.82 9.43 27.14
N GLU A 113 7.75 8.57 26.65
CA GLU A 113 8.79 7.96 27.48
C GLU A 113 9.93 8.95 27.72
N GLU A 114 10.20 9.21 28.99
CA GLU A 114 11.21 10.15 29.44
C GLU A 114 12.60 9.76 28.91
N GLY A 115 13.29 10.69 28.25
CA GLY A 115 14.65 10.48 27.70
C GLY A 115 14.71 9.84 26.31
N ARG A 116 13.59 9.54 25.65
CA ARG A 116 13.58 8.94 24.29
C ARG A 116 13.76 9.96 23.15
N GLY A 117 13.70 11.27 23.44
CA GLY A 117 13.90 12.35 22.46
C GLY A 117 12.64 12.75 21.70
N THR A 118 12.82 13.28 20.50
CA THR A 118 11.74 13.79 19.64
C THR A 118 11.63 12.98 18.34
N TYR A 119 10.49 13.11 17.65
CA TYR A 119 10.22 12.52 16.33
C TYR A 119 9.41 13.46 15.46
N GLN A 120 9.45 13.28 14.15
CA GLN A 120 8.68 14.03 13.18
C GLN A 120 7.36 13.31 12.89
N ARG A 121 6.27 13.79 13.52
CA ARG A 121 4.93 13.25 13.29
C ARG A 121 4.35 13.82 12.01
N VAL A 122 3.90 12.95 11.09
CA VAL A 122 3.12 13.38 9.92
C VAL A 122 1.78 13.92 10.38
N ASN A 123 1.48 15.16 10.03
CA ASN A 123 0.21 15.80 10.34
C ASN A 123 -0.59 16.19 9.09
N ASP A 124 0.07 16.35 7.95
CA ASP A 124 -0.57 16.71 6.68
C ASP A 124 0.32 16.27 5.50
N ILE A 125 -0.14 16.51 4.29
CA ILE A 125 0.61 16.29 3.05
C ILE A 125 0.63 17.58 2.23
N ASP A 126 1.74 17.80 1.51
CA ASP A 126 1.86 18.90 0.57
C ASP A 126 2.23 18.38 -0.82
N VAL A 127 1.66 19.00 -1.85
CA VAL A 127 1.93 18.68 -3.25
C VAL A 127 2.28 19.94 -4.01
N ASN A 128 3.56 20.24 -4.06
CA ASN A 128 4.12 21.39 -4.74
C ASN A 128 4.65 21.03 -6.12
N GLY A 129 3.75 20.94 -7.10
CA GLY A 129 4.08 20.66 -8.48
C GLY A 129 3.41 19.43 -9.06
N SER A 130 3.57 19.27 -10.35
CA SER A 130 3.11 18.11 -11.10
C SER A 130 4.17 17.70 -12.12
N GLY A 131 4.14 16.47 -12.57
CA GLY A 131 5.03 16.01 -13.61
C GLY A 131 5.37 14.53 -13.48
N ILE A 132 6.45 14.15 -14.18
CA ILE A 132 6.90 12.77 -14.20
C ILE A 132 7.66 12.50 -12.90
N GLY A 133 7.16 11.56 -12.13
CA GLY A 133 7.76 11.07 -10.89
C GLY A 133 8.58 9.79 -11.06
N GLY A 134 8.55 9.18 -12.26
CA GLY A 134 9.32 7.98 -12.55
C GLY A 134 9.40 7.66 -14.04
N PHE A 135 10.37 6.81 -14.42
CA PHE A 135 10.54 6.32 -15.77
C PHE A 135 10.64 4.81 -15.81
N GLY A 136 10.11 4.19 -16.87
CA GLY A 136 10.15 2.75 -17.01
C GLY A 136 10.03 2.30 -18.45
N MET A 137 10.07 0.98 -18.62
CA MET A 137 9.91 0.33 -19.90
C MET A 137 9.07 -0.94 -19.74
N ALA A 138 8.34 -1.29 -20.79
CA ALA A 138 7.66 -2.58 -20.85
C ALA A 138 7.71 -3.16 -22.27
N LEU A 139 7.48 -4.46 -22.35
CA LEU A 139 7.46 -5.24 -23.59
C LEU A 139 6.15 -6.03 -23.66
N ASP A 140 5.51 -5.96 -24.84
CA ASP A 140 4.47 -6.90 -25.22
C ASP A 140 4.99 -7.81 -26.33
N LEU A 141 4.68 -9.08 -26.24
CA LEU A 141 4.97 -10.09 -27.23
C LEU A 141 3.70 -10.85 -27.58
N GLY A 142 3.52 -11.17 -28.85
CA GLY A 142 2.35 -11.94 -29.27
C GLY A 142 2.65 -12.82 -30.48
N ALA A 143 1.96 -13.94 -30.54
CA ALA A 143 2.00 -14.86 -31.67
C ALA A 143 0.59 -15.39 -31.96
N ILE A 144 0.30 -15.55 -33.26
CA ILE A 144 -0.94 -16.18 -33.75
C ILE A 144 -0.49 -17.27 -34.75
N TYR A 145 -0.96 -18.49 -34.54
CA TYR A 145 -0.68 -19.62 -35.42
C TYR A 145 -1.96 -20.29 -35.92
N LYS A 146 -2.14 -20.27 -37.24
CA LYS A 146 -3.24 -20.95 -37.94
C LYS A 146 -2.88 -22.36 -38.17
N ILE A 147 -3.51 -23.30 -37.46
CA ILE A 147 -3.27 -24.75 -37.61
C ILE A 147 -3.88 -25.24 -38.94
N ASN A 148 -5.12 -24.84 -39.18
CA ASN A 148 -5.85 -25.13 -40.40
C ASN A 148 -6.98 -24.09 -40.59
N ASP A 149 -7.90 -24.29 -41.51
CA ASP A 149 -8.97 -23.29 -41.78
C ASP A 149 -10.00 -23.18 -40.67
N TYR A 150 -10.02 -24.09 -39.72
CA TYR A 150 -10.96 -24.13 -38.60
C TYR A 150 -10.32 -23.78 -37.26
N TRP A 151 -9.01 -23.96 -37.13
CA TRP A 151 -8.31 -23.82 -35.86
C TRP A 151 -7.20 -22.78 -35.93
N THR A 152 -7.26 -21.80 -35.04
CA THR A 152 -6.21 -20.81 -34.81
C THR A 152 -5.90 -20.75 -33.32
N ILE A 153 -4.65 -20.76 -32.95
CA ILE A 153 -4.22 -20.55 -31.57
C ILE A 153 -3.47 -19.24 -31.46
N SER A 154 -3.58 -18.61 -30.31
CA SER A 154 -2.83 -17.38 -30.04
C SER A 154 -2.24 -17.38 -28.61
N ALA A 155 -1.13 -16.68 -28.47
CA ALA A 155 -0.54 -16.40 -27.17
C ALA A 155 -0.03 -14.96 -27.15
N ALA A 156 -0.24 -14.28 -26.03
CA ALA A 156 0.29 -12.94 -25.82
C ALA A 156 0.77 -12.78 -24.38
N LEU A 157 1.95 -12.16 -24.24
CA LEU A 157 2.50 -11.67 -22.99
C LEU A 157 2.52 -10.15 -23.09
N MET A 158 1.82 -9.46 -22.17
CA MET A 158 1.66 -8.02 -22.18
C MET A 158 2.16 -7.40 -20.89
N ASP A 159 2.62 -6.15 -20.99
CA ASP A 159 3.03 -5.34 -19.84
C ASP A 159 4.17 -5.96 -19.01
N LEU A 160 5.07 -6.73 -19.63
CA LEU A 160 6.27 -7.22 -18.96
C LEU A 160 7.26 -6.07 -18.82
N GLY A 161 7.27 -5.44 -17.65
CA GLY A 161 8.05 -4.22 -17.44
C GLY A 161 8.06 -3.70 -16.02
N PHE A 162 8.67 -2.53 -15.86
CA PHE A 162 8.86 -1.87 -14.57
C PHE A 162 8.84 -0.35 -14.72
N ILE A 163 8.64 0.33 -13.59
CA ILE A 163 8.84 1.78 -13.42
C ILE A 163 9.82 2.00 -12.28
N SER A 164 10.85 2.80 -12.51
CA SER A 164 11.75 3.32 -11.50
C SER A 164 11.28 4.72 -11.10
N TRP A 165 10.83 4.86 -9.87
CA TRP A 165 10.37 6.10 -9.26
C TRP A 165 11.57 6.89 -8.75
N SER A 166 11.58 8.21 -8.93
CA SER A 166 12.74 9.05 -8.67
C SER A 166 12.98 9.29 -7.18
N ASN A 167 11.91 9.39 -6.42
CA ASN A 167 11.92 9.59 -4.97
C ASN A 167 10.77 8.81 -4.34
N THR A 168 10.95 8.42 -3.10
CA THR A 168 9.95 7.69 -2.33
C THR A 168 9.89 8.25 -0.92
N MET A 169 8.92 9.13 -0.69
CA MET A 169 8.62 9.63 0.64
C MET A 169 8.03 8.51 1.46
N THR A 170 8.61 8.28 2.63
CA THR A 170 8.26 7.15 3.49
C THR A 170 7.87 7.65 4.87
N ALA A 171 6.75 7.13 5.38
CA ALA A 171 6.31 7.34 6.74
C ALA A 171 5.97 5.99 7.39
N VAL A 172 6.33 5.81 8.66
CA VAL A 172 6.15 4.56 9.40
C VAL A 172 5.60 4.83 10.79
N ASN A 173 4.79 3.89 11.32
CA ASN A 173 4.59 3.85 12.75
C ASN A 173 5.73 3.04 13.38
N ARG A 174 6.02 3.27 14.66
CA ARG A 174 7.12 2.56 15.34
C ARG A 174 6.71 1.25 16.01
N GLY A 175 5.59 0.68 15.62
CA GLY A 175 5.11 -0.59 16.15
C GLY A 175 4.65 -0.48 17.61
N GLU A 176 4.13 0.69 18.00
CA GLU A 176 3.44 0.84 19.28
C GLU A 176 2.21 -0.06 19.29
N SER A 177 1.83 -0.55 20.46
CA SER A 177 0.62 -1.35 20.62
C SER A 177 -0.51 -0.49 21.19
N PHE A 178 -1.72 -0.73 20.70
CA PHE A 178 -2.92 -0.24 21.34
C PHE A 178 -3.36 -1.25 22.40
N GLU A 179 -3.58 -0.78 23.61
CA GLU A 179 -4.04 -1.58 24.73
C GLU A 179 -5.39 -1.09 25.25
N PHE A 180 -6.36 -1.99 25.29
CA PHE A 180 -7.68 -1.73 25.86
C PHE A 180 -7.89 -2.62 27.08
N SER A 181 -7.93 -2.00 28.26
CA SER A 181 -8.13 -2.70 29.55
C SER A 181 -9.54 -2.54 30.14
N GLY A 182 -10.50 -2.08 29.32
CA GLY A 182 -11.86 -1.80 29.79
C GLY A 182 -11.99 -0.43 30.47
N PHE A 183 -13.18 -0.12 30.92
CA PHE A 183 -13.49 1.12 31.63
C PHE A 183 -13.53 0.82 33.14
N HIS A 184 -12.40 0.97 33.82
CA HIS A 184 -12.26 0.57 35.22
C HIS A 184 -12.63 1.65 36.25
N ASP A 185 -12.46 2.92 35.89
CA ASP A 185 -12.59 4.05 36.82
C ASP A 185 -13.89 4.84 36.66
N ILE A 186 -14.98 4.18 36.24
CA ILE A 186 -16.27 4.83 36.12
C ILE A 186 -16.90 5.01 37.51
N ASN A 187 -16.75 6.20 38.08
CA ASN A 187 -17.43 6.55 39.30
C ASN A 187 -18.93 6.83 39.02
N VAL A 188 -19.79 5.93 39.50
CA VAL A 188 -21.25 6.01 39.25
C VAL A 188 -21.95 7.11 40.06
N LYS A 189 -21.27 7.73 41.02
CA LYS A 189 -21.86 8.66 41.97
C LYS A 189 -21.60 10.14 41.66
N GLU A 190 -20.52 10.46 40.93
CA GLU A 190 -20.15 11.85 40.60
C GLU A 190 -19.92 11.99 39.09
N GLU A 191 -20.60 12.93 38.49
CA GLU A 191 -20.43 13.42 37.09
C GLU A 191 -20.03 12.35 36.02
N ARG A 192 -20.90 11.42 35.79
CA ARG A 192 -20.75 10.34 34.77
C ARG A 192 -20.18 10.79 33.43
N GLY A 193 -20.43 12.06 33.05
CA GLY A 193 -20.01 12.57 31.74
C GLY A 193 -18.52 12.86 31.64
N GLU A 194 -17.85 13.27 32.72
CA GLU A 194 -16.43 13.63 32.70
C GLU A 194 -15.50 12.40 32.82
N THR A 195 -15.87 11.41 33.64
CA THR A 195 -15.09 10.19 33.82
C THR A 195 -15.12 9.32 32.56
N ILE A 196 -16.27 9.21 31.90
CA ILE A 196 -16.39 8.50 30.61
C ILE A 196 -15.62 9.22 29.52
N LYS A 197 -15.64 10.55 29.47
CA LYS A 197 -14.84 11.35 28.53
C LYS A 197 -13.35 11.16 28.78
N GLY A 198 -12.89 11.20 30.02
CA GLY A 198 -11.48 11.02 30.36
C GLY A 198 -10.95 9.63 29.94
N GLU A 199 -11.67 8.55 30.23
CA GLU A 199 -11.31 7.21 29.83
C GLU A 199 -11.37 7.02 28.31
N SER A 200 -12.40 7.56 27.65
CA SER A 200 -12.49 7.49 26.20
C SER A 200 -11.37 8.30 25.51
N HIS A 201 -10.98 9.45 26.03
CA HIS A 201 -9.86 10.23 25.50
C HIS A 201 -8.54 9.46 25.60
N LYS A 202 -8.28 8.76 26.71
CA LYS A 202 -7.09 7.92 26.87
C LYS A 202 -6.97 6.89 25.76
N TYR A 203 -8.07 6.18 25.42
CA TYR A 203 -8.07 5.18 24.35
C TYR A 203 -7.99 5.82 22.96
N VAL A 204 -8.62 6.96 22.74
CA VAL A 204 -8.47 7.74 21.49
C VAL A 204 -7.02 8.18 21.32
N ASP A 205 -6.37 8.65 22.38
CA ASP A 205 -4.97 9.06 22.34
C ASP A 205 -4.04 7.89 22.06
N GLN A 206 -4.25 6.73 22.70
CA GLN A 206 -3.49 5.53 22.44
C GLN A 206 -3.69 5.00 21.01
N LEU A 207 -4.92 4.99 20.51
CA LEU A 207 -5.21 4.59 19.14
C LEU A 207 -4.58 5.57 18.14
N THR A 208 -4.61 6.85 18.45
CA THR A 208 -3.95 7.89 17.66
C THR A 208 -2.45 7.67 17.62
N ASP A 209 -1.81 7.36 18.76
CA ASP A 209 -0.38 7.06 18.82
C ASP A 209 -0.03 5.78 18.05
N PHE A 210 -0.86 4.74 18.15
CA PHE A 210 -0.70 3.50 17.40
C PHE A 210 -0.72 3.68 15.88
N VAL A 211 -1.59 4.56 15.36
CA VAL A 211 -1.70 4.85 13.92
C VAL A 211 -0.83 6.01 13.47
N ASN A 212 -0.14 6.72 14.37
CA ASN A 212 0.71 7.85 14.03
C ASN A 212 1.88 7.44 13.15
N LEU A 213 1.95 8.03 11.98
CA LEU A 213 3.06 7.89 11.07
C LEU A 213 4.14 8.94 11.38
N GLN A 214 5.38 8.49 11.40
CA GLN A 214 6.58 9.32 11.51
C GLN A 214 7.20 9.48 10.15
N ASP A 215 7.50 10.72 9.78
CA ASP A 215 8.17 11.03 8.53
C ASP A 215 9.64 10.57 8.59
N GLU A 216 9.98 9.66 7.70
CA GLU A 216 11.36 9.19 7.51
C GLU A 216 12.03 9.83 6.30
N GLY A 217 11.36 10.74 5.62
CA GLY A 217 11.85 11.46 4.46
C GLY A 217 11.92 10.64 3.18
N ASP A 218 12.67 11.17 2.23
CA ASP A 218 12.91 10.51 0.95
C ASP A 218 13.93 9.36 1.10
N LYS A 219 13.50 8.16 0.75
CA LYS A 219 14.36 6.95 0.72
C LYS A 219 15.02 6.72 -0.64
N GLY A 220 14.92 7.67 -1.55
CA GLY A 220 15.50 7.60 -2.87
C GLY A 220 14.64 6.87 -3.89
N SER A 221 15.30 6.38 -4.94
CA SER A 221 14.60 5.71 -6.02
C SER A 221 14.10 4.32 -5.64
N ARG A 222 12.91 3.97 -6.14
CA ARG A 222 12.32 2.64 -5.99
C ARG A 222 11.82 2.12 -7.32
N THR A 223 12.09 0.84 -7.61
CA THR A 223 11.60 0.17 -8.81
C THR A 223 10.44 -0.74 -8.47
N THR A 224 9.34 -0.62 -9.23
CA THR A 224 8.16 -1.46 -9.12
C THR A 224 7.83 -2.09 -10.45
N GLY A 225 7.37 -3.35 -10.44
CA GLY A 225 6.80 -3.99 -11.63
C GLY A 225 5.45 -3.37 -11.99
N ILE A 226 5.11 -3.42 -13.27
CA ILE A 226 3.74 -3.27 -13.75
C ILE A 226 3.15 -4.66 -13.92
N GLY A 227 1.87 -4.85 -13.67
CA GLY A 227 1.25 -6.18 -13.70
C GLY A 227 1.30 -6.83 -15.08
N ALA A 228 2.23 -7.78 -15.29
CA ALA A 228 2.29 -8.55 -16.54
C ALA A 228 1.08 -9.48 -16.69
N THR A 229 0.56 -9.56 -17.92
CA THR A 229 -0.61 -10.38 -18.25
C THR A 229 -0.26 -11.37 -19.36
N MET A 230 -0.66 -12.64 -19.19
CA MET A 230 -0.53 -13.68 -20.20
C MET A 230 -1.90 -14.13 -20.67
N ASN A 231 -2.11 -14.12 -21.97
CA ASN A 231 -3.36 -14.52 -22.61
C ASN A 231 -3.12 -15.67 -23.60
N PHE A 232 -4.05 -16.60 -23.64
CA PHE A 232 -4.09 -17.71 -24.58
C PHE A 232 -5.49 -17.77 -25.23
N GLY A 233 -5.52 -18.09 -26.50
CA GLY A 233 -6.74 -18.24 -27.28
C GLY A 233 -6.61 -19.27 -28.41
#